data_742756fa305d5bd5cd8f1a65719d549d
#
_entry.id   742756fa305d5bd5cd8f1a65719d549d
#
_cell.length_a   1.000
_cell.length_b   1.000
_cell.length_c   1.000
_cell.angle_alpha   90.00
_cell.angle_beta   90.00
_cell.angle_gamma   90.00
#
_symmetry.space_group_name_H-M   'P 1'
#
loop_
_entity.id
_entity.type
_entity.pdbx_description
1 polymer ?
#
loop_
_entity_poly.entity_id
_entity_poly.type
_entity_poly.pdbx_seq_one_letter_code
_entity_poly.pdbx_strand_id
1 'polypeptide(L)'
;TVFILLHDYHFDEITVQKICDIAEINRSTFYRYFQDKYELLYTLPDFITQQIIATRDTSADITTPESFEDFIYYIGNNKKIFKHLLVSSRQADVFRSLTNVSREMMLNNPTRKRAPLAQKIRESKHPEIVADFYSSGVIEVLRRWVENDYNYTVEEVFVTLNNVLETSLYCYDK
;
A
#
# COMPACT_ATOMS: atom_id res chain seq x y z
N THR A 1 6.66 11.92 -8.26
CA THR A 1 7.26 13.03 -7.48
C THR A 1 7.47 12.65 -6.01
N VAL A 2 6.42 12.26 -5.24
CA VAL A 2 6.55 11.92 -3.80
C VAL A 2 7.54 10.78 -3.57
N PHE A 3 7.54 9.74 -4.39
CA PHE A 3 8.50 8.64 -4.30
C PHE A 3 9.96 9.09 -4.46
N ILE A 4 10.23 10.10 -5.28
CA ILE A 4 11.59 10.68 -5.40
C ILE A 4 11.98 11.32 -4.07
N LEU A 5 11.08 12.08 -3.45
CA LEU A 5 11.32 12.71 -2.16
C LEU A 5 11.50 11.70 -1.03
N LEU A 6 10.77 10.56 -1.06
CA LEU A 6 10.89 9.50 -0.07
C LEU A 6 12.23 8.77 -0.10
N HIS A 7 13.07 8.95 -1.12
CA HIS A 7 14.45 8.46 -1.07
C HIS A 7 15.29 9.17 0.00
N ASP A 8 15.02 10.44 0.27
CA ASP A 8 15.87 11.29 1.11
C ASP A 8 15.16 11.84 2.35
N TYR A 9 13.83 11.89 2.36
CA TYR A 9 13.03 12.50 3.41
C TYR A 9 11.96 11.55 3.94
N HIS A 10 11.71 11.61 5.24
CA HIS A 10 10.47 11.03 5.79
C HIS A 10 9.25 11.78 5.30
N PHE A 11 8.12 11.09 5.16
CA PHE A 11 6.88 11.68 4.62
C PHE A 11 6.43 12.93 5.40
N ASP A 12 6.69 12.99 6.71
CA ASP A 12 6.40 14.16 7.54
C ASP A 12 7.14 15.42 7.11
N GLU A 13 8.39 15.25 6.71
CA GLU A 13 9.29 16.34 6.30
C GLU A 13 8.98 16.83 4.88
N ILE A 14 8.19 16.06 4.13
CA ILE A 14 7.74 16.42 2.79
C ILE A 14 6.60 17.44 2.92
N THR A 15 6.84 18.64 2.43
CA THR A 15 5.83 19.71 2.35
C THR A 15 5.20 19.77 0.97
N VAL A 16 3.98 20.35 0.88
CA VAL A 16 3.34 20.62 -0.42
C VAL A 16 4.25 21.49 -1.31
N GLN A 17 5.03 22.40 -0.73
CA GLN A 17 5.98 23.22 -1.49
C GLN A 17 7.05 22.34 -2.15
N LYS A 18 7.71 21.43 -1.39
CA LYS A 18 8.72 20.51 -1.95
C LYS A 18 8.13 19.64 -3.07
N ILE A 19 6.88 19.18 -2.91
CA ILE A 19 6.19 18.41 -3.95
C ILE A 19 5.99 19.24 -5.21
N CYS A 20 5.53 20.48 -5.07
CA CYS A 20 5.32 21.40 -6.18
C CYS A 20 6.61 21.75 -6.90
N ASP A 21 7.70 21.98 -6.16
CA ASP A 21 9.00 22.34 -6.72
C ASP A 21 9.56 21.19 -7.60
N ILE A 22 9.48 19.93 -7.12
CA ILE A 22 9.93 18.76 -7.89
C ILE A 22 8.99 18.42 -9.05
N ALA A 23 7.69 18.66 -8.89
CA ALA A 23 6.71 18.42 -9.95
C ALA A 23 6.64 19.56 -10.99
N GLU A 24 7.39 20.64 -10.76
CA GLU A 24 7.38 21.85 -11.58
C GLU A 24 5.97 22.44 -11.77
N ILE A 25 5.18 22.42 -10.69
CA ILE A 25 3.82 22.99 -10.66
C ILE A 25 3.71 24.05 -9.56
N ASN A 26 2.74 24.93 -9.68
CA ASN A 26 2.42 25.85 -8.60
C ASN A 26 1.45 25.24 -7.57
N ARG A 27 1.40 25.81 -6.36
CA ARG A 27 0.55 25.33 -5.27
C ARG A 27 -0.94 25.34 -5.63
N SER A 28 -1.40 26.29 -6.44
CA SER A 28 -2.82 26.33 -6.86
C SER A 28 -3.16 25.13 -7.74
N THR A 29 -2.23 24.67 -8.58
CA THR A 29 -2.38 23.44 -9.36
C THR A 29 -2.46 22.21 -8.43
N PHE A 30 -1.60 22.14 -7.41
CA PHE A 30 -1.66 21.07 -6.44
C PHE A 30 -3.03 21.00 -5.74
N TYR A 31 -3.49 22.13 -5.16
CA TYR A 31 -4.74 22.20 -4.41
C TYR A 31 -6.01 22.05 -5.26
N ARG A 32 -5.90 22.10 -6.58
CA ARG A 32 -7.00 21.76 -7.48
C ARG A 32 -7.28 20.26 -7.52
N TYR A 33 -6.26 19.42 -7.25
CA TYR A 33 -6.36 17.96 -7.31
C TYR A 33 -6.35 17.28 -5.95
N PHE A 34 -5.70 17.89 -4.96
CA PHE A 34 -5.49 17.30 -3.64
C PHE A 34 -5.74 18.35 -2.55
N GLN A 35 -6.49 17.98 -1.52
CA GLN A 35 -6.74 18.85 -0.36
C GLN A 35 -5.47 19.03 0.48
N ASP A 36 -4.68 17.96 0.61
CA ASP A 36 -3.42 17.94 1.34
C ASP A 36 -2.46 16.86 0.79
N LYS A 37 -1.28 16.74 1.41
CA LYS A 37 -0.30 15.75 1.00
C LYS A 37 -0.71 14.31 1.33
N TYR A 38 -1.61 14.09 2.29
CA TYR A 38 -2.08 12.75 2.66
C TYR A 38 -3.04 12.19 1.61
N GLU A 39 -3.78 13.06 0.93
CA GLU A 39 -4.62 12.65 -0.18
C GLU A 39 -3.83 12.05 -1.34
N LEU A 40 -2.56 12.44 -1.52
CA LEU A 40 -1.66 11.78 -2.47
C LEU A 40 -1.46 10.29 -2.19
N LEU A 41 -1.60 9.84 -0.94
CA LEU A 41 -1.43 8.43 -0.59
C LEU A 41 -2.49 7.54 -1.26
N TYR A 42 -3.64 8.09 -1.65
CA TYR A 42 -4.66 7.37 -2.43
C TYR A 42 -4.21 7.06 -3.87
N THR A 43 -3.19 7.74 -4.39
CA THR A 43 -2.59 7.44 -5.70
C THR A 43 -1.48 6.38 -5.61
N LEU A 44 -1.07 6.01 -4.40
CA LEU A 44 0.04 5.10 -4.16
C LEU A 44 -0.17 3.70 -4.74
N PRO A 45 -1.36 3.07 -4.60
CA PRO A 45 -1.61 1.76 -5.15
C PRO A 45 -1.43 1.70 -6.67
N ASP A 46 -1.98 2.68 -7.39
CA ASP A 46 -1.87 2.75 -8.85
C ASP A 46 -0.42 2.97 -9.27
N PHE A 47 0.32 3.81 -8.53
CA PHE A 47 1.74 4.04 -8.78
C PHE A 47 2.56 2.75 -8.58
N ILE A 48 2.37 2.03 -7.46
CA ILE A 48 3.07 0.77 -7.18
C ILE A 48 2.75 -0.25 -8.29
N THR A 49 1.48 -0.36 -8.66
CA THR A 49 0.98 -1.16 -9.76
C THR A 49 1.77 -0.91 -11.04
N GLN A 50 1.89 0.35 -11.45
CA GLN A 50 2.63 0.72 -12.65
C GLN A 50 4.12 0.38 -12.56
N GLN A 51 4.72 0.55 -11.37
CA GLN A 51 6.12 0.19 -11.17
C GLN A 51 6.36 -1.33 -11.27
N ILE A 52 5.47 -2.14 -10.69
CA ILE A 52 5.54 -3.60 -10.77
C ILE A 52 5.42 -4.05 -12.23
N ILE A 53 4.45 -3.51 -12.98
CA ILE A 53 4.28 -3.82 -14.41
C ILE A 53 5.52 -3.42 -15.22
N ALA A 54 6.08 -2.24 -14.96
CA ALA A 54 7.25 -1.75 -15.68
C ALA A 54 8.53 -2.56 -15.43
N THR A 55 8.61 -3.29 -14.32
CA THR A 55 9.77 -4.15 -13.97
C THR A 55 9.61 -5.59 -14.44
N ARG A 56 8.42 -5.98 -14.88
CA ARG A 56 8.18 -7.34 -15.43
C ARG A 56 8.78 -7.46 -16.84
N ASP A 57 9.44 -8.58 -17.06
CA ASP A 57 9.92 -8.94 -18.39
C ASP A 57 8.72 -9.11 -19.33
N THR A 58 8.73 -8.46 -20.48
CA THR A 58 7.61 -8.38 -21.44
C THR A 58 7.18 -9.72 -22.06
N SER A 59 7.82 -10.82 -21.67
CA SER A 59 7.51 -12.18 -22.10
C SER A 59 6.46 -12.90 -21.23
N ALA A 60 6.11 -12.37 -20.06
CA ALA A 60 5.08 -12.96 -19.21
C ALA A 60 3.69 -12.39 -19.54
N ASP A 61 2.69 -13.27 -19.53
CA ASP A 61 1.30 -12.95 -19.84
C ASP A 61 0.79 -11.77 -18.95
N ILE A 62 0.58 -10.61 -19.58
CA ILE A 62 0.28 -9.32 -18.93
C ILE A 62 -1.12 -9.29 -18.29
N THR A 63 -1.86 -10.39 -18.34
CA THR A 63 -3.29 -10.44 -18.03
C THR A 63 -3.65 -10.66 -16.56
N THR A 64 -2.68 -10.93 -15.69
CA THR A 64 -2.96 -11.10 -14.26
C THR A 64 -2.71 -9.82 -13.49
N PRO A 65 -3.73 -9.28 -12.80
CA PRO A 65 -3.50 -8.19 -11.85
C PRO A 65 -2.50 -8.66 -10.81
N GLU A 66 -1.69 -7.73 -10.36
CA GLU A 66 -0.63 -7.93 -9.38
C GLU A 66 -1.11 -8.79 -8.23
N SER A 67 -0.33 -9.80 -7.94
CA SER A 67 -0.57 -10.63 -6.79
C SER A 67 -0.18 -9.86 -5.52
N PHE A 68 -0.72 -10.25 -4.39
CA PHE A 68 -0.27 -9.77 -3.09
C PHE A 68 1.24 -10.03 -2.90
N GLU A 69 1.75 -11.09 -3.50
CA GLU A 69 3.16 -11.44 -3.58
C GLU A 69 3.99 -10.31 -4.22
N ASP A 70 3.65 -9.89 -5.43
CA ASP A 70 4.35 -8.81 -6.15
C ASP A 70 4.44 -7.53 -5.30
N PHE A 71 3.36 -7.21 -4.58
CA PHE A 71 3.31 -6.06 -3.70
C PHE A 71 4.30 -6.18 -2.53
N ILE A 72 4.36 -7.33 -1.87
CA ILE A 72 5.31 -7.58 -0.77
C ILE A 72 6.75 -7.55 -1.27
N TYR A 73 7.03 -8.16 -2.43
CA TYR A 73 8.36 -8.11 -3.04
C TYR A 73 8.75 -6.69 -3.44
N TYR A 74 7.83 -5.91 -3.98
CA TYR A 74 8.09 -4.49 -4.31
C TYR A 74 8.46 -3.69 -3.06
N ILE A 75 7.74 -3.86 -1.95
CA ILE A 75 8.08 -3.21 -0.68
C ILE A 75 9.46 -3.67 -0.19
N GLY A 76 9.73 -4.97 -0.25
CA GLY A 76 11.01 -5.55 0.18
C GLY A 76 12.21 -5.00 -0.59
N ASN A 77 12.08 -4.83 -1.89
CA ASN A 77 13.10 -4.25 -2.75
C ASN A 77 13.26 -2.72 -2.58
N ASN A 78 12.26 -2.06 -1.99
CA ASN A 78 12.24 -0.61 -1.77
C ASN A 78 12.12 -0.23 -0.29
N LYS A 79 12.65 -1.06 0.63
CA LYS A 79 12.50 -0.89 2.08
C LYS A 79 12.82 0.51 2.59
N LYS A 80 13.85 1.17 2.06
CA LYS A 80 14.21 2.53 2.47
C LYS A 80 13.07 3.51 2.23
N ILE A 81 12.44 3.46 1.05
CA ILE A 81 11.32 4.34 0.68
C ILE A 81 10.12 4.08 1.58
N PHE A 82 9.77 2.80 1.78
CA PHE A 82 8.66 2.42 2.63
C PHE A 82 8.92 2.69 4.11
N LYS A 83 10.17 2.62 4.57
CA LYS A 83 10.55 3.08 5.91
C LYS A 83 10.29 4.58 6.06
N HIS A 84 10.71 5.40 5.12
CA HIS A 84 10.47 6.84 5.15
C HIS A 84 8.98 7.21 5.02
N LEU A 85 8.17 6.35 4.40
CA LEU A 85 6.72 6.53 4.30
C LEU A 85 6.00 6.11 5.60
N LEU A 86 6.32 4.93 6.12
CA LEU A 86 5.55 4.28 7.19
C LEU A 86 6.03 4.64 8.60
N VAL A 87 7.32 5.00 8.75
CA VAL A 87 7.95 5.32 10.03
C VAL A 87 8.13 6.83 10.12
N SER A 88 7.23 7.50 10.82
CA SER A 88 7.21 8.95 10.90
C SER A 88 6.86 9.44 12.30
N SER A 89 7.20 10.68 12.64
CA SER A 89 6.84 11.31 13.91
C SER A 89 5.33 11.60 14.03
N ARG A 90 4.64 11.73 12.89
CA ARG A 90 3.18 11.83 12.80
C ARG A 90 2.55 10.52 12.29
N GLN A 91 3.04 9.43 12.81
CA GLN A 91 2.68 8.07 12.42
C GLN A 91 1.16 7.83 12.32
N ALA A 92 0.37 8.44 13.20
CA ALA A 92 -1.07 8.23 13.24
C ALA A 92 -1.79 8.69 11.97
N ASP A 93 -1.36 9.81 11.37
CA ASP A 93 -2.02 10.36 10.17
C ASP A 93 -1.67 9.54 8.93
N VAL A 94 -0.40 9.19 8.77
CA VAL A 94 0.07 8.33 7.67
C VAL A 94 -0.56 6.94 7.78
N PHE A 95 -0.52 6.34 8.97
CA PHE A 95 -1.11 5.04 9.24
C PHE A 95 -2.60 5.02 8.89
N ARG A 96 -3.35 6.02 9.35
CA ARG A 96 -4.79 6.16 9.06
C ARG A 96 -5.04 6.26 7.55
N SER A 97 -4.28 7.09 6.84
CA SER A 97 -4.45 7.27 5.38
C SER A 97 -4.16 5.97 4.64
N LEU A 98 -3.06 5.29 4.95
CA LEU A 98 -2.71 4.02 4.30
C LEU A 98 -3.68 2.88 4.64
N THR A 99 -4.19 2.84 5.87
CA THR A 99 -5.23 1.89 6.27
C THR A 99 -6.51 2.14 5.46
N ASN A 100 -6.92 3.41 5.30
CA ASN A 100 -8.07 3.76 4.48
C ASN A 100 -7.87 3.40 3.01
N VAL A 101 -6.68 3.68 2.45
CA VAL A 101 -6.33 3.27 1.07
C VAL A 101 -6.44 1.76 0.91
N SER A 102 -5.84 0.99 1.81
CA SER A 102 -5.89 -0.47 1.79
C SER A 102 -7.33 -0.99 1.90
N ARG A 103 -8.12 -0.40 2.79
CA ARG A 103 -9.54 -0.71 2.97
C ARG A 103 -10.35 -0.48 1.69
N GLU A 104 -10.19 0.69 1.06
CA GLU A 104 -10.86 1.02 -0.21
C GLU A 104 -10.45 0.05 -1.33
N MET A 105 -9.20 -0.34 -1.40
CA MET A 105 -8.73 -1.36 -2.35
C MET A 105 -9.43 -2.71 -2.15
N MET A 106 -9.62 -3.14 -0.90
CA MET A 106 -10.28 -4.41 -0.60
C MET A 106 -11.77 -4.38 -0.93
N LEU A 107 -12.46 -3.27 -0.67
CA LEU A 107 -13.91 -3.15 -0.80
C LEU A 107 -14.34 -2.71 -2.21
N ASN A 108 -13.70 -1.71 -2.78
CA ASN A 108 -14.25 -0.92 -3.89
C ASN A 108 -13.42 -0.95 -5.17
N ASN A 109 -12.17 -1.45 -5.17
CA ASN A 109 -11.33 -1.39 -6.37
C ASN A 109 -11.87 -2.29 -7.49
N PRO A 110 -12.32 -1.71 -8.63
CA PRO A 110 -12.89 -2.46 -9.73
C PRO A 110 -11.87 -3.34 -10.46
N THR A 111 -10.61 -2.95 -10.50
CA THR A 111 -9.54 -3.70 -11.17
C THR A 111 -9.14 -4.96 -10.38
N ARG A 112 -9.34 -4.95 -9.07
CA ARG A 112 -9.06 -6.07 -8.16
C ARG A 112 -10.29 -6.89 -7.77
N LYS A 113 -11.41 -6.76 -8.48
CA LYS A 113 -12.64 -7.52 -8.20
C LYS A 113 -12.43 -9.03 -8.17
N ARG A 114 -11.43 -9.54 -8.90
CA ARG A 114 -11.11 -10.96 -9.00
C ARG A 114 -10.01 -11.44 -8.04
N ALA A 115 -9.39 -10.54 -7.25
CA ALA A 115 -8.43 -10.95 -6.24
C ALA A 115 -9.13 -11.82 -5.18
N PRO A 116 -8.70 -13.08 -4.95
CA PRO A 116 -9.44 -14.02 -4.09
C PRO A 116 -9.70 -13.49 -2.69
N LEU A 117 -8.71 -12.82 -2.09
CA LEU A 117 -8.83 -12.20 -0.77
C LEU A 117 -9.91 -11.10 -0.75
N ALA A 118 -9.86 -10.17 -1.71
CA ALA A 118 -10.81 -9.08 -1.78
C ALA A 118 -12.24 -9.58 -2.06
N GLN A 119 -12.38 -10.65 -2.84
CA GLN A 119 -13.67 -11.31 -3.07
C GLN A 119 -14.21 -11.90 -1.77
N LYS A 120 -13.43 -12.69 -1.03
CA LYS A 120 -13.83 -13.29 0.24
C LYS A 120 -14.21 -12.22 1.27
N ILE A 121 -13.47 -11.11 1.34
CA ILE A 121 -13.82 -10.00 2.22
C ILE A 121 -15.20 -9.44 1.87
N ARG A 122 -15.47 -9.14 0.60
CA ARG A 122 -16.75 -8.59 0.14
C ARG A 122 -17.94 -9.55 0.33
N GLU A 123 -17.69 -10.86 0.26
CA GLU A 123 -18.70 -11.91 0.46
C GLU A 123 -18.92 -12.24 1.93
N SER A 124 -18.09 -11.71 2.84
CA SER A 124 -18.27 -11.91 4.28
C SER A 124 -19.54 -11.21 4.79
N LYS A 125 -20.04 -11.65 5.95
CA LYS A 125 -21.27 -11.08 6.56
C LYS A 125 -21.14 -9.59 6.90
N HIS A 126 -19.93 -9.13 7.23
CA HIS A 126 -19.62 -7.75 7.61
C HIS A 126 -18.33 -7.28 6.95
N PRO A 127 -18.37 -6.99 5.62
CA PRO A 127 -17.17 -6.71 4.82
C PRO A 127 -16.33 -5.55 5.36
N GLU A 128 -16.96 -4.52 5.89
CA GLU A 128 -16.28 -3.34 6.43
C GLU A 128 -15.41 -3.69 7.65
N ILE A 129 -15.93 -4.50 8.58
CA ILE A 129 -15.19 -4.94 9.78
C ILE A 129 -13.98 -5.79 9.36
N VAL A 130 -14.19 -6.69 8.42
CA VAL A 130 -13.14 -7.57 7.92
C VAL A 130 -12.07 -6.77 7.19
N ALA A 131 -12.46 -5.81 6.34
CA ALA A 131 -11.54 -4.93 5.65
C ALA A 131 -10.73 -4.05 6.63
N ASP A 132 -11.35 -3.50 7.66
CA ASP A 132 -10.68 -2.70 8.69
C ASP A 132 -9.64 -3.52 9.47
N PHE A 133 -9.99 -4.75 9.84
CA PHE A 133 -9.09 -5.67 10.54
C PHE A 133 -7.85 -6.01 9.68
N TYR A 134 -8.06 -6.43 8.44
CA TYR A 134 -6.95 -6.82 7.56
C TYR A 134 -6.09 -5.63 7.13
N SER A 135 -6.69 -4.51 6.76
CA SER A 135 -5.93 -3.34 6.35
C SER A 135 -5.05 -2.81 7.48
N SER A 136 -5.58 -2.72 8.70
CA SER A 136 -4.81 -2.29 9.87
C SER A 136 -3.68 -3.26 10.21
N GLY A 137 -3.97 -4.57 10.20
CA GLY A 137 -2.97 -5.60 10.49
C GLY A 137 -1.84 -5.65 9.45
N VAL A 138 -2.17 -5.62 8.17
CA VAL A 138 -1.18 -5.63 7.10
C VAL A 138 -0.29 -4.39 7.16
N ILE A 139 -0.86 -3.20 7.29
CA ILE A 139 -0.07 -1.95 7.35
C ILE A 139 0.86 -1.95 8.58
N GLU A 140 0.40 -2.41 9.74
CA GLU A 140 1.25 -2.48 10.95
C GLU A 140 2.39 -3.49 10.79
N VAL A 141 2.12 -4.67 10.22
CA VAL A 141 3.18 -5.68 9.96
C VAL A 141 4.22 -5.12 9.00
N LEU A 142 3.80 -4.49 7.91
CA LEU A 142 4.71 -3.88 6.94
C LEU A 142 5.54 -2.76 7.55
N ARG A 143 4.94 -1.91 8.38
CA ARG A 143 5.65 -0.85 9.10
C ARG A 143 6.76 -1.43 9.97
N ARG A 144 6.46 -2.41 10.83
CA ARG A 144 7.45 -3.06 11.69
C ARG A 144 8.55 -3.75 10.90
N TRP A 145 8.18 -4.37 9.79
CA TRP A 145 9.15 -5.05 8.94
C TRP A 145 10.14 -4.07 8.28
N VAL A 146 9.68 -2.94 7.75
CA VAL A 146 10.57 -1.94 7.15
C VAL A 146 11.36 -1.14 8.18
N GLU A 147 10.87 -1.04 9.43
CA GLU A 147 11.57 -0.45 10.57
C GLU A 147 12.70 -1.34 11.12
N ASN A 148 12.72 -2.60 10.69
CA ASN A 148 13.61 -3.69 11.13
C ASN A 148 13.30 -4.24 12.54
N ASP A 149 12.07 -4.11 13.02
CA ASP A 149 11.61 -4.82 14.23
C ASP A 149 11.58 -6.34 13.97
N TYR A 150 11.39 -6.74 12.69
CA TYR A 150 11.43 -8.13 12.24
C TYR A 150 12.61 -8.35 11.32
N ASN A 151 13.49 -9.29 11.70
CA ASN A 151 14.60 -9.72 10.86
C ASN A 151 14.20 -10.89 9.94
N TYR A 152 13.12 -10.67 9.16
CA TYR A 152 12.59 -11.66 8.24
C TYR A 152 12.88 -11.28 6.78
N THR A 153 13.05 -12.31 5.96
CA THR A 153 13.17 -12.17 4.51
C THR A 153 11.83 -11.77 3.90
N VAL A 154 11.85 -11.32 2.65
CA VAL A 154 10.64 -10.99 1.88
C VAL A 154 9.73 -12.21 1.79
N GLU A 155 10.32 -13.38 1.49
CA GLU A 155 9.61 -14.66 1.38
C GLU A 155 8.90 -15.05 2.68
N GLU A 156 9.59 -14.96 3.81
CA GLU A 156 9.00 -15.29 5.11
C GLU A 156 7.81 -14.38 5.45
N VAL A 157 7.93 -13.08 5.15
CA VAL A 157 6.83 -12.12 5.36
C VAL A 157 5.66 -12.43 4.43
N PHE A 158 5.92 -12.66 3.15
CA PHE A 158 4.87 -13.00 2.19
C PHE A 158 4.12 -14.27 2.60
N VAL A 159 4.85 -15.38 2.80
CA VAL A 159 4.25 -16.68 3.15
C VAL A 159 3.44 -16.58 4.43
N THR A 160 3.96 -15.89 5.45
CA THR A 160 3.25 -15.73 6.73
C THR A 160 1.97 -14.92 6.56
N LEU A 161 2.03 -13.77 5.91
CA LEU A 161 0.85 -12.94 5.69
C LEU A 161 -0.18 -13.64 4.81
N ASN A 162 0.25 -14.30 3.74
CA ASN A 162 -0.65 -15.02 2.84
C ASN A 162 -1.39 -16.14 3.59
N ASN A 163 -0.69 -16.93 4.41
CA ASN A 163 -1.29 -17.98 5.22
C ASN A 163 -2.31 -17.44 6.22
N VAL A 164 -2.00 -16.32 6.90
CA VAL A 164 -2.94 -15.68 7.82
C VAL A 164 -4.19 -15.20 7.08
N LEU A 165 -4.02 -14.56 5.94
CA LEU A 165 -5.11 -14.04 5.12
C LEU A 165 -5.99 -15.16 4.56
N GLU A 166 -5.42 -16.27 4.11
CA GLU A 166 -6.18 -17.40 3.59
C GLU A 166 -6.90 -18.16 4.69
N THR A 167 -6.22 -18.51 5.78
CA THR A 167 -6.77 -19.37 6.83
C THR A 167 -7.92 -18.72 7.60
N SER A 168 -7.79 -17.43 7.91
CA SER A 168 -8.79 -16.72 8.71
C SER A 168 -10.13 -16.56 8.00
N LEU A 169 -10.16 -16.59 6.67
CA LEU A 169 -11.39 -16.45 5.87
C LEU A 169 -12.15 -17.76 5.67
N TYR A 170 -11.50 -18.92 5.88
CA TYR A 170 -12.20 -20.22 5.84
C TYR A 170 -13.14 -20.48 7.04
N CYS A 171 -13.00 -19.73 8.14
CA CYS A 171 -13.82 -19.92 9.34
C CYS A 171 -15.23 -19.29 9.23
N TYR A 172 -15.53 -18.54 8.18
CA TYR A 172 -16.83 -17.87 7.99
C TYR A 172 -17.84 -18.67 7.15
N ASP A 173 -17.44 -19.82 6.58
CA ASP A 173 -18.30 -20.64 5.70
C ASP A 173 -19.10 -21.71 6.47
N LYS A 174 -19.43 -21.46 7.75
CA LYS A 174 -20.33 -22.35 8.54
C LYS A 174 -21.53 -21.62 9.10
#